data_9a26fd8149031ab937390fd968bd8c96
#
_entry.id   9a26fd8149031ab937390fd968bd8c96
#
_cell.length_a   1.000
_cell.length_b   1.000
_cell.length_c   1.000
_cell.angle_alpha   90.00
_cell.angle_beta   90.00
_cell.angle_gamma   90.00
#
_symmetry.space_group_name_H-M   'P 1'
#
loop_
_entity.id
_entity.type
_entity.pdbx_description
1 polymer ?
#
loop_
_entity_poly.entity_id
_entity_poly.type
_entity_poly.pdbx_seq_one_letter_code
_entity_poly.pdbx_strand_id
1 'polypeptide(L)'
;MSTLRPFFIDTDTASDDAVALVMAFARDDINIVGIGVVAGNVPLASALQNALYTRELCGRTDVPVYAGADRPLIYELGTAQHVHGDDGMGDIGLPLTGRAPNEGHAVDALLEASNEYAGELTLVTLGPLTNIALAIQRDPSIADRISRVVLMGAAADHIGNVNPVAEFNMWVDPHAVQIVLESGLPLEFVGWDISRRDAVIVPEEANRLRSIGTPRAEFTIDIQRIVAEFCARDTKLAGFDMPDPIAMAYAIDPSIATQTRHLNLVTECAEGPTRGMVVMDLLGFTGREPNAVVVMHADHSAFIRQLEAAIS
;
A
#
# COMPACT_ATOMS: atom_id res chain seq x y z
N MET A 1 -7.78 24.04 -17.84
CA MET A 1 -7.10 23.55 -16.63
C MET A 1 -7.29 22.04 -16.64
N SER A 2 -6.23 21.26 -16.57
CA SER A 2 -6.35 19.80 -16.41
C SER A 2 -7.08 19.56 -15.08
N THR A 3 -8.13 18.75 -15.06
CA THR A 3 -8.79 18.32 -13.83
C THR A 3 -7.80 17.48 -13.04
N LEU A 4 -7.66 17.74 -11.72
CA LEU A 4 -6.83 16.92 -10.84
C LEU A 4 -7.41 15.51 -10.76
N ARG A 5 -6.56 14.50 -10.73
CA ARG A 5 -6.97 13.09 -10.59
C ARG A 5 -7.37 12.81 -9.15
N PRO A 6 -8.62 12.41 -8.85
CA PRO A 6 -9.03 12.11 -7.48
C PRO A 6 -8.45 10.76 -7.02
N PHE A 7 -7.73 10.76 -5.90
CA PHE A 7 -7.16 9.58 -5.26
C PHE A 7 -7.76 9.41 -3.86
N PHE A 8 -8.23 8.20 -3.55
CA PHE A 8 -8.46 7.76 -2.17
C PHE A 8 -7.38 6.73 -1.84
N ILE A 9 -6.70 6.91 -0.70
CA ILE A 9 -5.61 6.03 -0.27
C ILE A 9 -6.05 5.28 0.97
N ASP A 10 -5.94 3.94 0.97
CA ASP A 10 -6.17 3.09 2.14
C ASP A 10 -4.84 2.48 2.59
N THR A 11 -4.47 2.61 3.86
CA THR A 11 -3.12 2.37 4.38
C THR A 11 -3.15 1.85 5.81
N ASP A 12 -2.23 0.99 6.19
CA ASP A 12 -1.97 0.58 7.58
C ASP A 12 -0.71 1.23 8.17
N THR A 13 -0.46 2.43 7.79
CA THR A 13 0.72 3.30 7.80
C THR A 13 1.83 2.86 8.76
N ALA A 14 2.80 2.19 8.17
CA ALA A 14 4.12 1.99 8.74
C ALA A 14 5.17 2.77 7.91
N SER A 15 6.43 2.37 7.96
CA SER A 15 7.54 3.14 7.42
C SER A 15 7.51 3.29 5.90
N ASP A 16 7.15 2.26 5.15
CA ASP A 16 7.04 2.30 3.69
C ASP A 16 5.75 2.96 3.22
N ASP A 17 4.60 2.69 3.87
CA ASP A 17 3.35 3.45 3.65
C ASP A 17 3.58 4.96 3.78
N ALA A 18 4.30 5.38 4.84
CA ALA A 18 4.59 6.80 5.06
C ALA A 18 5.36 7.41 3.88
N VAL A 19 6.30 6.67 3.28
CA VAL A 19 7.00 7.13 2.08
C VAL A 19 6.06 7.19 0.86
N ALA A 20 5.18 6.21 0.69
CA ALA A 20 4.15 6.26 -0.35
C ALA A 20 3.23 7.48 -0.21
N LEU A 21 2.83 7.82 1.03
CA LEU A 21 2.07 9.04 1.32
C LEU A 21 2.88 10.30 0.98
N VAL A 22 4.18 10.37 1.33
CA VAL A 22 5.06 11.48 0.93
C VAL A 22 5.07 11.66 -0.58
N MET A 23 5.17 10.56 -1.35
CA MET A 23 5.15 10.60 -2.81
C MET A 23 3.81 11.12 -3.36
N ALA A 24 2.69 10.69 -2.80
CA ALA A 24 1.36 11.18 -3.20
C ALA A 24 1.16 12.66 -2.86
N PHE A 25 1.57 13.08 -1.66
CA PHE A 25 1.45 14.46 -1.20
C PHE A 25 2.28 15.47 -2.01
N ALA A 26 3.37 15.02 -2.62
CA ALA A 26 4.23 15.86 -3.45
C ALA A 26 3.67 16.13 -4.86
N ARG A 27 2.52 15.55 -5.22
CA ARG A 27 1.94 15.66 -6.56
C ARG A 27 0.94 16.79 -6.69
N ASP A 28 1.19 17.71 -7.60
CA ASP A 28 0.27 18.82 -7.93
C ASP A 28 -0.86 18.41 -8.90
N ASP A 29 -0.74 17.25 -9.57
CA ASP A 29 -1.73 16.74 -10.51
C ASP A 29 -2.72 15.74 -9.86
N ILE A 30 -2.57 15.47 -8.55
CA ILE A 30 -3.40 14.55 -7.78
C ILE A 30 -4.17 15.33 -6.70
N ASN A 31 -5.47 15.06 -6.60
CA ASN A 31 -6.33 15.48 -5.50
C ASN A 31 -6.55 14.28 -4.57
N ILE A 32 -5.89 14.26 -3.41
CA ILE A 32 -6.14 13.22 -2.41
C ILE A 32 -7.42 13.58 -1.66
N VAL A 33 -8.52 12.89 -2.01
CA VAL A 33 -9.87 13.17 -1.50
C VAL A 33 -10.12 12.58 -0.11
N GLY A 34 -9.29 11.61 0.31
CA GLY A 34 -9.32 11.02 1.64
C GLY A 34 -8.26 9.96 1.83
N ILE A 35 -7.91 9.73 3.08
CA ILE A 35 -7.04 8.63 3.53
C ILE A 35 -7.82 7.80 4.53
N GLY A 36 -8.07 6.53 4.20
CA GLY A 36 -8.59 5.52 5.11
C GLY A 36 -7.43 4.79 5.79
N VAL A 37 -7.51 4.60 7.11
CA VAL A 37 -6.49 3.86 7.83
C VAL A 37 -7.08 2.56 8.36
N VAL A 38 -6.38 1.46 8.13
CA VAL A 38 -6.72 0.10 8.57
C VAL A 38 -5.67 -0.42 9.53
N ALA A 39 -5.98 -1.40 10.37
CA ALA A 39 -4.99 -2.11 11.16
C ALA A 39 -4.26 -3.16 10.30
N GLY A 40 -2.96 -3.25 10.43
CA GLY A 40 -2.11 -4.21 9.70
C GLY A 40 -0.71 -4.22 10.28
N ASN A 41 0.24 -3.55 9.64
CA ASN A 41 1.65 -3.47 10.08
C ASN A 41 1.78 -3.13 11.56
N VAL A 42 0.91 -2.23 12.04
CA VAL A 42 0.77 -1.83 13.44
C VAL A 42 -0.73 -1.76 13.81
N PRO A 43 -1.08 -1.73 15.11
CA PRO A 43 -2.46 -1.48 15.52
C PRO A 43 -2.99 -0.17 14.94
N LEU A 44 -4.30 -0.11 14.65
CA LEU A 44 -4.97 1.05 14.05
C LEU A 44 -4.60 2.38 14.71
N ALA A 45 -4.51 2.42 16.05
CA ALA A 45 -4.18 3.65 16.77
C ALA A 45 -2.78 4.18 16.41
N SER A 46 -1.79 3.31 16.22
CA SER A 46 -0.45 3.67 15.78
C SER A 46 -0.43 4.07 14.31
N ALA A 47 -1.08 3.29 13.43
CA ALA A 47 -1.19 3.60 12.01
C ALA A 47 -1.82 4.97 11.77
N LEU A 48 -2.86 5.33 12.54
CA LEU A 48 -3.48 6.67 12.50
C LEU A 48 -2.51 7.79 12.88
N GLN A 49 -1.74 7.62 13.96
CA GLN A 49 -0.75 8.64 14.34
C GLN A 49 0.35 8.79 13.30
N ASN A 50 0.77 7.68 12.68
CA ASN A 50 1.78 7.66 11.62
C ASN A 50 1.29 8.38 10.36
N ALA A 51 0.07 8.09 9.90
CA ALA A 51 -0.54 8.77 8.75
C ALA A 51 -0.72 10.28 9.00
N LEU A 52 -1.23 10.65 10.17
CA LEU A 52 -1.44 12.04 10.56
C LEU A 52 -0.12 12.80 10.71
N TYR A 53 0.92 12.17 11.26
CA TYR A 53 2.25 12.75 11.35
C TYR A 53 2.84 12.99 9.95
N THR A 54 2.78 12.00 9.07
CA THR A 54 3.28 12.09 7.69
C THR A 54 2.58 13.20 6.92
N ARG A 55 1.24 13.29 7.04
CA ARG A 55 0.44 14.37 6.47
C ARG A 55 0.92 15.76 6.94
N GLU A 56 1.15 15.90 8.25
CA GLU A 56 1.63 17.16 8.86
C GLU A 56 3.04 17.51 8.39
N LEU A 57 3.97 16.55 8.36
CA LEU A 57 5.33 16.70 7.84
C LEU A 57 5.33 17.23 6.39
N CYS A 58 4.38 16.77 5.59
CA CYS A 58 4.23 17.20 4.18
C CYS A 58 3.45 18.52 4.02
N GLY A 59 2.97 19.12 5.12
CA GLY A 59 2.18 20.36 5.08
C GLY A 59 0.78 20.19 4.46
N ARG A 60 0.26 18.94 4.39
CA ARG A 60 -1.02 18.61 3.75
C ARG A 60 -2.14 18.37 4.77
N THR A 61 -2.24 19.25 5.75
CA THR A 61 -3.28 19.19 6.79
C THR A 61 -4.71 19.37 6.26
N ASP A 62 -4.84 19.80 5.01
CA ASP A 62 -6.08 19.89 4.24
C ASP A 62 -6.67 18.50 3.89
N VAL A 63 -5.84 17.46 3.78
CA VAL A 63 -6.29 16.12 3.40
C VAL A 63 -6.95 15.42 4.59
N PRO A 64 -8.19 14.93 4.47
CA PRO A 64 -8.86 14.24 5.56
C PRO A 64 -8.31 12.82 5.75
N VAL A 65 -8.18 12.41 7.03
CA VAL A 65 -7.74 11.06 7.44
C VAL A 65 -8.80 10.46 8.34
N TYR A 66 -9.25 9.24 8.05
CA TYR A 66 -10.35 8.57 8.74
C TYR A 66 -9.88 7.24 9.34
N ALA A 67 -10.37 6.95 10.55
CA ALA A 67 -10.19 5.65 11.17
C ALA A 67 -11.06 4.60 10.48
N GLY A 68 -10.50 3.45 10.15
CA GLY A 68 -11.18 2.31 9.56
C GLY A 68 -11.23 1.10 10.49
N ALA A 69 -11.13 -0.11 9.91
CA ALA A 69 -11.17 -1.36 10.64
C ALA A 69 -9.95 -1.55 11.55
N ASP A 70 -10.21 -1.94 12.80
CA ASP A 70 -9.18 -2.20 13.80
C ASP A 70 -8.71 -3.66 13.84
N ARG A 71 -9.28 -4.51 12.97
CA ARG A 71 -9.00 -5.95 12.88
C ARG A 71 -9.48 -6.52 11.55
N PRO A 72 -8.94 -7.68 11.13
CA PRO A 72 -9.41 -8.43 9.98
C PRO A 72 -10.85 -8.93 10.14
N LEU A 73 -11.51 -9.34 9.05
CA LEU A 73 -12.89 -9.82 9.05
C LEU A 73 -13.10 -11.06 9.92
N ILE A 74 -12.15 -12.00 9.93
CA ILE A 74 -12.31 -13.30 10.59
C ILE A 74 -11.14 -13.64 11.51
N TYR A 75 -9.90 -13.44 11.05
CA TYR A 75 -8.72 -13.79 11.83
C TYR A 75 -8.39 -12.73 12.89
N GLU A 76 -7.57 -13.13 13.87
CA GLU A 76 -6.97 -12.18 14.79
C GLU A 76 -5.91 -11.35 14.06
N LEU A 77 -5.74 -10.10 14.47
CA LEU A 77 -4.76 -9.20 13.89
C LEU A 77 -3.34 -9.70 14.18
N GLY A 78 -2.59 -10.03 13.14
CA GLY A 78 -1.14 -10.15 13.19
C GLY A 78 -0.50 -8.82 12.80
N THR A 79 0.55 -8.39 13.48
CA THR A 79 1.28 -7.14 13.16
C THR A 79 2.70 -7.41 12.69
N ALA A 80 3.30 -6.43 12.01
CA ALA A 80 4.66 -6.47 11.48
C ALA A 80 5.63 -5.54 12.22
N GLN A 81 5.39 -5.29 13.53
CA GLN A 81 6.26 -4.42 14.34
C GLN A 81 7.72 -4.91 14.41
N HIS A 82 7.95 -6.22 14.26
CA HIS A 82 9.31 -6.79 14.17
C HIS A 82 10.04 -6.41 12.86
N VAL A 83 9.33 -5.88 11.86
CA VAL A 83 9.86 -5.37 10.58
C VAL A 83 9.99 -3.85 10.60
N HIS A 84 8.97 -3.14 11.12
CA HIS A 84 8.87 -1.68 11.00
C HIS A 84 9.22 -0.92 12.30
N GLY A 85 9.47 -1.64 13.42
CA GLY A 85 9.62 -1.07 14.75
C GLY A 85 8.33 -1.09 15.56
N ASP A 86 8.44 -0.88 16.87
CA ASP A 86 7.30 -0.91 17.80
C ASP A 86 6.28 0.21 17.46
N ASP A 87 6.78 1.37 17.02
CA ASP A 87 5.97 2.50 16.59
C ASP A 87 5.55 2.43 15.10
N GLY A 88 6.11 1.47 14.34
CA GLY A 88 5.93 1.34 12.90
C GLY A 88 6.72 2.33 12.05
N MET A 89 7.54 3.19 12.68
CA MET A 89 8.29 4.28 12.04
C MET A 89 9.80 4.20 12.32
N GLY A 90 10.31 2.97 12.49
CA GLY A 90 11.72 2.69 12.70
C GLY A 90 12.23 2.99 14.09
N ASP A 91 11.37 3.30 15.07
CA ASP A 91 11.72 3.64 16.47
C ASP A 91 12.80 4.75 16.57
N ILE A 92 12.68 5.76 15.72
CA ILE A 92 13.63 6.88 15.67
C ILE A 92 13.25 8.05 16.61
N GLY A 93 12.22 7.85 17.45
CA GLY A 93 11.81 8.83 18.46
C GLY A 93 10.94 9.97 17.93
N LEU A 94 10.13 9.73 16.91
CA LEU A 94 9.18 10.71 16.38
C LEU A 94 8.04 10.99 17.39
N PRO A 95 7.49 12.23 17.41
CA PRO A 95 6.38 12.59 18.29
C PRO A 95 5.04 12.10 17.71
N LEU A 96 4.80 10.78 17.73
CA LEU A 96 3.68 10.09 17.08
C LEU A 96 2.39 10.04 17.93
N THR A 97 2.08 11.09 18.70
CA THR A 97 0.91 11.11 19.56
C THR A 97 0.18 12.46 19.51
N GLY A 98 -1.08 12.46 19.93
CA GLY A 98 -1.86 13.69 20.17
C GLY A 98 -2.57 14.26 18.95
N ARG A 99 -2.57 13.55 17.82
CA ARG A 99 -3.32 13.93 16.61
C ARG A 99 -4.66 13.24 16.56
N ALA A 100 -5.69 13.92 16.08
CA ALA A 100 -7.02 13.38 15.91
C ALA A 100 -7.34 13.16 14.42
N PRO A 101 -7.92 11.99 14.03
CA PRO A 101 -8.46 11.80 12.70
C PRO A 101 -9.73 12.64 12.51
N ASN A 102 -10.19 12.73 11.26
CA ASN A 102 -11.48 13.29 10.93
C ASN A 102 -12.61 12.43 11.52
N GLU A 103 -13.77 13.04 11.78
CA GLU A 103 -14.96 12.32 12.19
C GLU A 103 -15.46 11.40 11.07
N GLY A 104 -16.08 10.27 11.44
CA GLY A 104 -16.58 9.26 10.51
C GLY A 104 -15.65 8.05 10.39
N HIS A 105 -16.07 7.08 9.60
CA HIS A 105 -15.34 5.84 9.37
C HIS A 105 -14.78 5.79 7.95
N ALA A 106 -13.59 5.22 7.74
CA ALA A 106 -12.92 5.14 6.44
C ALA A 106 -13.80 4.50 5.34
N VAL A 107 -14.61 3.51 5.70
CA VAL A 107 -15.57 2.87 4.79
C VAL A 107 -16.63 3.86 4.28
N ASP A 108 -17.16 4.69 5.16
CA ASP A 108 -18.16 5.70 4.77
C ASP A 108 -17.52 6.76 3.88
N ALA A 109 -16.33 7.23 4.26
CA ALA A 109 -15.58 8.21 3.47
C ALA A 109 -15.22 7.68 2.06
N LEU A 110 -14.83 6.39 1.93
CA LEU A 110 -14.58 5.76 0.63
C LEU A 110 -15.87 5.69 -0.21
N LEU A 111 -16.99 5.29 0.39
CA LEU A 111 -18.27 5.23 -0.32
C LEU A 111 -18.72 6.62 -0.80
N GLU A 112 -18.57 7.65 0.04
CA GLU A 112 -18.88 9.04 -0.32
C GLU A 112 -17.97 9.53 -1.47
N ALA A 113 -16.65 9.32 -1.36
CA ALA A 113 -15.69 9.66 -2.41
C ALA A 113 -16.01 8.92 -3.73
N SER A 114 -16.38 7.63 -3.68
CA SER A 114 -16.76 6.87 -4.87
C SER A 114 -18.02 7.40 -5.55
N ASN A 115 -18.96 7.98 -4.80
CA ASN A 115 -20.14 8.64 -5.36
C ASN A 115 -19.81 10.01 -5.96
N GLU A 116 -19.00 10.81 -5.26
CA GLU A 116 -18.64 12.17 -5.68
C GLU A 116 -17.79 12.16 -6.96
N TYR A 117 -16.85 11.19 -7.05
CA TYR A 117 -15.91 11.04 -8.17
C TYR A 117 -16.19 9.80 -9.02
N ALA A 118 -17.46 9.46 -9.20
CA ALA A 118 -17.88 8.25 -9.93
C ALA A 118 -17.28 8.20 -11.35
N GLY A 119 -16.59 7.10 -11.66
CA GLY A 119 -15.90 6.88 -12.94
C GLY A 119 -14.54 7.59 -13.07
N GLU A 120 -14.12 8.37 -12.06
CA GLU A 120 -12.82 9.08 -12.07
C GLU A 120 -11.91 8.64 -10.92
N LEU A 121 -12.49 8.12 -9.80
CA LEU A 121 -11.75 7.81 -8.59
C LEU A 121 -10.71 6.71 -8.81
N THR A 122 -9.45 7.00 -8.46
CA THR A 122 -8.40 6.01 -8.27
C THR A 122 -8.32 5.66 -6.78
N LEU A 123 -8.51 4.38 -6.47
CA LEU A 123 -8.27 3.83 -5.14
C LEU A 123 -6.87 3.22 -5.10
N VAL A 124 -6.07 3.61 -4.11
CA VAL A 124 -4.75 3.01 -3.84
C VAL A 124 -4.81 2.32 -2.49
N THR A 125 -4.53 1.02 -2.43
CA THR A 125 -4.52 0.26 -1.18
C THR A 125 -3.11 -0.23 -0.89
N LEU A 126 -2.60 0.15 0.26
CA LEU A 126 -1.23 -0.15 0.71
C LEU A 126 -1.23 -1.20 1.84
N GLY A 127 -2.35 -1.35 2.55
CA GLY A 127 -2.53 -2.29 3.66
C GLY A 127 -3.52 -3.42 3.37
N PRO A 128 -3.89 -4.19 4.42
CA PRO A 128 -4.92 -5.22 4.34
C PRO A 128 -6.25 -4.69 3.81
N LEU A 129 -6.92 -5.46 2.96
CA LEU A 129 -8.10 -5.01 2.20
C LEU A 129 -9.41 -4.95 2.99
N THR A 130 -9.35 -4.96 4.33
CA THR A 130 -10.53 -5.03 5.21
C THR A 130 -11.50 -3.88 4.99
N ASN A 131 -11.02 -2.63 4.92
CA ASN A 131 -11.88 -1.47 4.64
C ASN A 131 -12.58 -1.59 3.29
N ILE A 132 -11.87 -2.07 2.28
CA ILE A 132 -12.40 -2.20 0.92
C ILE A 132 -13.47 -3.28 0.85
N ALA A 133 -13.22 -4.43 1.49
CA ALA A 133 -14.19 -5.51 1.58
C ALA A 133 -15.46 -5.08 2.32
N LEU A 134 -15.34 -4.32 3.41
CA LEU A 134 -16.48 -3.75 4.14
C LEU A 134 -17.25 -2.75 3.29
N ALA A 135 -16.58 -1.92 2.49
CA ALA A 135 -17.24 -1.01 1.55
C ALA A 135 -18.04 -1.77 0.48
N ILE A 136 -17.44 -2.82 -0.11
CA ILE A 136 -18.11 -3.68 -1.10
C ILE A 136 -19.31 -4.41 -0.48
N GLN A 137 -19.19 -4.96 0.72
CA GLN A 137 -20.30 -5.64 1.40
C GLN A 137 -21.45 -4.69 1.71
N ARG A 138 -21.15 -3.44 2.05
CA ARG A 138 -22.15 -2.41 2.36
C ARG A 138 -22.84 -1.86 1.13
N ASP A 139 -22.09 -1.66 0.05
CA ASP A 139 -22.59 -1.17 -1.24
C ASP A 139 -21.83 -1.83 -2.40
N PRO A 140 -22.29 -2.98 -2.91
CA PRO A 140 -21.64 -3.67 -4.02
C PRO A 140 -21.52 -2.84 -5.30
N SER A 141 -22.37 -1.82 -5.49
CA SER A 141 -22.31 -0.94 -6.65
C SER A 141 -21.08 0.00 -6.67
N ILE A 142 -20.28 0.01 -5.60
CA ILE A 142 -18.98 0.72 -5.56
C ILE A 142 -18.07 0.27 -6.71
N ALA A 143 -18.18 -0.99 -7.15
CA ALA A 143 -17.39 -1.53 -8.26
C ALA A 143 -17.63 -0.82 -9.59
N ASP A 144 -18.84 -0.29 -9.80
CA ASP A 144 -19.19 0.45 -11.02
C ASP A 144 -18.71 1.91 -11.00
N ARG A 145 -18.29 2.43 -9.83
CA ARG A 145 -17.92 3.83 -9.62
C ARG A 145 -16.43 4.09 -9.57
N ILE A 146 -15.64 3.10 -9.17
CA ILE A 146 -14.18 3.25 -9.09
C ILE A 146 -13.57 2.94 -10.45
N SER A 147 -12.80 3.90 -10.99
CA SER A 147 -12.19 3.76 -12.32
C SER A 147 -10.93 2.91 -12.33
N ARG A 148 -10.23 2.83 -11.18
CA ARG A 148 -8.94 2.12 -11.06
C ARG A 148 -8.65 1.78 -9.61
N VAL A 149 -8.16 0.55 -9.34
CA VAL A 149 -7.70 0.14 -8.01
C VAL A 149 -6.28 -0.38 -8.11
N VAL A 150 -5.32 0.32 -7.52
CA VAL A 150 -3.93 -0.13 -7.41
C VAL A 150 -3.71 -0.69 -6.02
N LEU A 151 -3.30 -1.97 -5.96
CA LEU A 151 -3.09 -2.69 -4.71
C LEU A 151 -1.61 -3.05 -4.55
N MET A 152 -1.04 -2.68 -3.40
CA MET A 152 0.18 -3.32 -2.92
C MET A 152 -0.19 -4.64 -2.25
N GLY A 153 0.36 -5.75 -2.73
CA GLY A 153 0.15 -7.05 -2.11
C GLY A 153 0.35 -8.25 -3.03
N ALA A 154 0.33 -9.41 -2.43
CA ALA A 154 0.63 -10.68 -3.10
C ALA A 154 2.09 -10.77 -3.62
N ALA A 155 2.42 -11.83 -4.34
CA ALA A 155 3.69 -12.00 -5.03
C ALA A 155 3.52 -12.96 -6.21
N ALA A 156 3.86 -12.51 -7.42
CA ALA A 156 3.72 -13.32 -8.62
C ALA A 156 4.75 -14.47 -8.71
N ASP A 157 5.88 -14.34 -8.02
CA ASP A 157 6.88 -15.39 -7.88
C ASP A 157 6.54 -16.43 -6.79
N HIS A 158 5.39 -16.24 -6.09
CA HIS A 158 4.89 -17.10 -5.02
C HIS A 158 5.83 -17.25 -3.80
N ILE A 159 6.72 -16.28 -3.59
CA ILE A 159 7.56 -16.18 -2.39
C ILE A 159 6.89 -15.24 -1.41
N GLY A 160 6.64 -15.70 -0.18
CA GLY A 160 6.01 -14.90 0.86
C GLY A 160 6.99 -14.23 1.81
N ASN A 161 6.50 -13.27 2.59
CA ASN A 161 7.25 -12.56 3.64
C ASN A 161 6.74 -12.85 5.06
N VAL A 162 5.55 -13.45 5.20
CA VAL A 162 4.96 -13.82 6.50
C VAL A 162 4.85 -15.34 6.66
N ASN A 163 4.65 -16.05 5.60
CA ASN A 163 4.77 -17.50 5.48
C ASN A 163 5.44 -17.84 4.14
N PRO A 164 5.72 -19.11 3.80
CA PRO A 164 6.48 -19.42 2.58
C PRO A 164 5.90 -18.90 1.27
N VAL A 165 4.60 -18.57 1.21
CA VAL A 165 3.90 -18.29 -0.06
C VAL A 165 2.98 -17.09 -0.02
N ALA A 166 2.80 -16.44 1.14
CA ALA A 166 1.88 -15.31 1.28
C ALA A 166 2.63 -14.02 1.62
N GLU A 167 2.19 -12.97 0.98
CA GLU A 167 2.54 -11.60 1.32
C GLU A 167 1.64 -11.12 2.50
N PHE A 168 2.17 -10.23 3.32
CA PHE A 168 1.61 -9.85 4.62
C PHE A 168 0.18 -9.31 4.54
N ASN A 169 -0.09 -8.34 3.66
CA ASN A 169 -1.43 -7.73 3.53
C ASN A 169 -2.50 -8.77 3.20
N MET A 170 -2.15 -9.70 2.30
CA MET A 170 -3.04 -10.78 1.89
C MET A 170 -3.21 -11.83 2.99
N TRP A 171 -2.17 -12.07 3.79
CA TRP A 171 -2.20 -13.00 4.92
C TRP A 171 -3.00 -12.46 6.11
N VAL A 172 -2.95 -11.15 6.37
CA VAL A 172 -3.70 -10.53 7.48
C VAL A 172 -5.20 -10.74 7.29
N ASP A 173 -5.75 -10.47 6.11
CA ASP A 173 -7.18 -10.65 5.84
C ASP A 173 -7.47 -11.31 4.49
N PRO A 174 -7.23 -12.63 4.36
CA PRO A 174 -7.47 -13.35 3.11
C PRO A 174 -8.95 -13.37 2.70
N HIS A 175 -9.88 -13.23 3.66
CA HIS A 175 -11.31 -13.16 3.36
C HIS A 175 -11.68 -11.81 2.72
N ALA A 176 -11.05 -10.72 3.14
CA ALA A 176 -11.19 -9.43 2.47
C ALA A 176 -10.63 -9.49 1.05
N VAL A 177 -9.48 -10.16 0.85
CA VAL A 177 -8.89 -10.38 -0.48
C VAL A 177 -9.85 -11.13 -1.38
N GLN A 178 -10.49 -12.21 -0.89
CA GLN A 178 -11.48 -12.97 -1.67
C GLN A 178 -12.64 -12.08 -2.12
N ILE A 179 -13.22 -11.28 -1.21
CA ILE A 179 -14.32 -10.37 -1.52
C ILE A 179 -13.92 -9.36 -2.61
N VAL A 180 -12.71 -8.81 -2.50
CA VAL A 180 -12.19 -7.84 -3.46
C VAL A 180 -11.95 -8.48 -4.83
N LEU A 181 -11.34 -9.69 -4.89
CA LEU A 181 -11.11 -10.40 -6.15
C LEU A 181 -12.41 -10.82 -6.88
N GLU A 182 -13.50 -11.01 -6.14
CA GLU A 182 -14.82 -11.38 -6.67
C GLU A 182 -15.73 -10.18 -6.97
N SER A 183 -15.30 -8.95 -6.64
CA SER A 183 -16.15 -7.75 -6.67
C SER A 183 -16.42 -7.16 -8.06
N GLY A 184 -15.59 -7.49 -9.06
CA GLY A 184 -15.61 -6.83 -10.37
C GLY A 184 -14.89 -5.48 -10.44
N LEU A 185 -14.23 -5.04 -9.38
CA LEU A 185 -13.38 -3.85 -9.38
C LEU A 185 -12.23 -3.99 -10.41
N PRO A 186 -11.78 -2.88 -11.04
CA PRO A 186 -10.65 -2.88 -11.97
C PRO A 186 -9.31 -2.95 -11.21
N LEU A 187 -8.92 -4.17 -10.81
CA LEU A 187 -7.80 -4.44 -9.92
C LEU A 187 -6.45 -4.47 -10.66
N GLU A 188 -5.46 -3.78 -10.10
CA GLU A 188 -4.07 -3.77 -10.58
C GLU A 188 -3.14 -4.08 -9.40
N PHE A 189 -2.50 -5.25 -9.41
CA PHE A 189 -1.61 -5.70 -8.35
C PHE A 189 -0.16 -5.31 -8.60
N VAL A 190 0.47 -4.71 -7.61
CA VAL A 190 1.93 -4.49 -7.50
C VAL A 190 2.43 -5.37 -6.36
N GLY A 191 3.03 -6.50 -6.69
CA GLY A 191 3.40 -7.53 -5.74
C GLY A 191 4.69 -7.21 -4.96
N TRP A 192 4.88 -7.91 -3.85
CA TRP A 192 6.12 -7.85 -3.07
C TRP A 192 7.35 -8.30 -3.88
N ASP A 193 7.18 -9.20 -4.83
CA ASP A 193 8.24 -9.60 -5.77
C ASP A 193 8.75 -8.41 -6.63
N ILE A 194 7.90 -7.42 -6.91
CA ILE A 194 8.29 -6.20 -7.61
C ILE A 194 9.21 -5.33 -6.73
N SER A 195 8.84 -5.13 -5.46
CA SER A 195 9.67 -4.32 -4.56
C SER A 195 11.06 -4.94 -4.34
N ARG A 196 11.12 -6.26 -4.14
CA ARG A 196 12.38 -7.00 -3.96
C ARG A 196 13.31 -6.98 -5.15
N ARG A 197 12.78 -6.78 -6.35
CA ARG A 197 13.56 -6.80 -7.59
C ARG A 197 13.79 -5.41 -8.16
N ASP A 198 12.74 -4.59 -8.17
CA ASP A 198 12.70 -3.36 -8.94
C ASP A 198 12.64 -2.09 -8.06
N ALA A 199 12.55 -2.22 -6.71
CA ALA A 199 12.50 -1.09 -5.76
C ALA A 199 13.37 -1.28 -4.50
N VAL A 200 14.52 -1.95 -4.65
CA VAL A 200 15.50 -2.06 -3.57
C VAL A 200 16.37 -0.81 -3.53
N ILE A 201 16.43 -0.17 -2.38
CA ILE A 201 17.31 0.97 -2.09
C ILE A 201 18.59 0.44 -1.45
N VAL A 202 19.69 0.50 -2.17
CA VAL A 202 21.00 0.10 -1.65
C VAL A 202 21.60 1.20 -0.76
N PRO A 203 22.57 0.89 0.14
CA PRO A 203 23.11 1.87 1.08
C PRO A 203 23.66 3.16 0.44
N GLU A 204 24.31 3.05 -0.70
CA GLU A 204 24.83 4.22 -1.43
C GLU A 204 23.70 5.13 -1.93
N GLU A 205 22.61 4.53 -2.39
CA GLU A 205 21.42 5.24 -2.85
C GLU A 205 20.65 5.86 -1.69
N ALA A 206 20.50 5.15 -0.58
CA ALA A 206 19.91 5.66 0.64
C ALA A 206 20.67 6.89 1.16
N ASN A 207 22.00 6.82 1.21
CA ASN A 207 22.84 7.96 1.61
C ASN A 207 22.69 9.15 0.65
N ARG A 208 22.62 8.90 -0.65
CA ARG A 208 22.39 9.94 -1.66
C ARG A 208 21.04 10.63 -1.47
N LEU A 209 19.97 9.85 -1.33
CA LEU A 209 18.62 10.38 -1.12
C LEU A 209 18.53 11.17 0.19
N ARG A 210 19.09 10.64 1.28
CA ARG A 210 19.14 11.34 2.57
C ARG A 210 19.91 12.66 2.49
N SER A 211 20.99 12.72 1.69
CA SER A 211 21.84 13.89 1.52
C SER A 211 21.18 15.08 0.78
N ILE A 212 19.96 14.89 0.24
CA ILE A 212 19.13 15.99 -0.25
C ILE A 212 18.88 17.00 0.87
N GLY A 213 18.79 16.54 2.14
CA GLY A 213 18.79 17.38 3.33
C GLY A 213 17.49 18.10 3.61
N THR A 214 16.40 17.74 2.93
CA THR A 214 15.06 18.22 3.29
C THR A 214 14.50 17.39 4.46
N PRO A 215 13.58 17.92 5.27
CA PRO A 215 12.93 17.13 6.31
C PRO A 215 12.26 15.85 5.78
N ARG A 216 11.71 15.88 4.55
CA ARG A 216 11.11 14.72 3.89
C ARG A 216 12.15 13.68 3.50
N ALA A 217 13.32 14.09 3.01
CA ALA A 217 14.40 13.19 2.63
C ALA A 217 14.99 12.47 3.84
N GLU A 218 15.28 13.22 4.91
CA GLU A 218 15.76 12.64 6.17
C GLU A 218 14.74 11.66 6.75
N PHE A 219 13.49 12.07 6.87
CA PHE A 219 12.38 11.23 7.34
C PHE A 219 12.25 9.95 6.52
N THR A 220 12.15 10.03 5.19
CA THR A 220 11.99 8.90 4.27
C THR A 220 13.02 7.80 4.48
N ILE A 221 14.26 8.16 4.75
CA ILE A 221 15.35 7.20 4.92
C ILE A 221 15.49 6.74 6.38
N ASP A 222 15.38 7.67 7.34
CA ASP A 222 15.65 7.35 8.74
C ASP A 222 14.61 6.39 9.34
N ILE A 223 13.34 6.46 8.91
CA ILE A 223 12.29 5.53 9.35
C ILE A 223 12.49 4.11 8.81
N GLN A 224 13.35 3.88 7.80
CA GLN A 224 13.65 2.55 7.26
C GLN A 224 14.72 1.79 8.04
N ARG A 225 15.19 2.31 9.17
CA ARG A 225 16.29 1.72 9.94
C ARG A 225 16.06 0.26 10.30
N ILE A 226 14.90 -0.07 10.86
CA ILE A 226 14.59 -1.45 11.29
C ILE A 226 14.30 -2.35 10.09
N VAL A 227 13.62 -1.83 9.06
CA VAL A 227 13.41 -2.54 7.78
C VAL A 227 14.75 -2.94 7.16
N ALA A 228 15.72 -2.03 7.13
CA ALA A 228 17.04 -2.33 6.57
C ALA A 228 17.78 -3.43 7.37
N GLU A 229 17.66 -3.43 8.71
CA GLU A 229 18.18 -4.49 9.57
C GLU A 229 17.49 -5.83 9.30
N PHE A 230 16.15 -5.83 9.19
CA PHE A 230 15.34 -7.01 8.83
C PHE A 230 15.74 -7.54 7.45
N CYS A 231 15.80 -6.69 6.43
CA CYS A 231 16.18 -7.09 5.08
C CYS A 231 17.56 -7.74 5.02
N ALA A 232 18.55 -7.17 5.69
CA ALA A 232 19.89 -7.74 5.74
C ALA A 232 19.94 -9.09 6.47
N ARG A 233 19.16 -9.23 7.57
CA ARG A 233 19.16 -10.43 8.41
C ARG A 233 18.33 -11.56 7.82
N ASP A 234 17.10 -11.27 7.37
CA ASP A 234 16.09 -12.29 7.06
C ASP A 234 15.93 -12.50 5.55
N THR A 235 15.68 -11.45 4.76
CA THR A 235 15.47 -11.59 3.32
C THR A 235 16.73 -11.55 2.48
N LYS A 236 17.88 -11.21 3.08
CA LYS A 236 19.21 -11.17 2.45
C LYS A 236 19.29 -10.21 1.24
N LEU A 237 18.51 -9.15 1.26
CA LEU A 237 18.62 -8.09 0.26
C LEU A 237 19.90 -7.25 0.48
N ALA A 238 20.40 -6.67 -0.60
CA ALA A 238 21.58 -5.79 -0.56
C ALA A 238 21.26 -4.39 0.03
N GLY A 239 20.00 -4.11 0.32
CA GLY A 239 19.46 -2.89 0.90
C GLY A 239 18.10 -3.19 1.51
N PHE A 240 17.19 -2.23 1.48
CA PHE A 240 15.79 -2.42 1.87
C PHE A 240 14.86 -2.19 0.67
N ASP A 241 13.81 -2.96 0.59
CA ASP A 241 12.81 -2.82 -0.45
C ASP A 241 11.69 -1.86 -0.04
N MET A 242 11.01 -1.33 -1.05
CA MET A 242 10.00 -0.27 -0.93
C MET A 242 8.68 -0.70 -1.59
N PRO A 243 7.91 -1.62 -0.95
CA PRO A 243 6.70 -2.17 -1.55
C PRO A 243 5.60 -1.14 -1.80
N ASP A 244 5.25 -0.33 -0.83
CA ASP A 244 4.22 0.69 -0.98
C ASP A 244 4.65 1.86 -1.86
N PRO A 245 5.90 2.36 -1.76
CA PRO A 245 6.37 3.40 -2.65
C PRO A 245 6.36 3.01 -4.13
N ILE A 246 6.71 1.77 -4.49
CA ILE A 246 6.65 1.33 -5.90
C ILE A 246 5.20 1.17 -6.39
N ALA A 247 4.28 0.72 -5.52
CA ALA A 247 2.85 0.67 -5.83
C ALA A 247 2.27 2.08 -6.01
N MET A 248 2.64 3.03 -5.15
CA MET A 248 2.26 4.43 -5.31
C MET A 248 2.87 5.04 -6.58
N ALA A 249 4.14 4.76 -6.88
CA ALA A 249 4.77 5.23 -8.11
C ALA A 249 4.04 4.74 -9.36
N TYR A 250 3.60 3.48 -9.37
CA TYR A 250 2.75 2.92 -10.43
C TYR A 250 1.36 3.57 -10.48
N ALA A 251 0.74 3.86 -9.33
CA ALA A 251 -0.53 4.56 -9.28
C ALA A 251 -0.42 5.98 -9.88
N ILE A 252 0.66 6.69 -9.57
CA ILE A 252 0.98 8.03 -10.11
C ILE A 252 1.22 7.97 -11.61
N ASP A 253 2.10 7.06 -12.07
CA ASP A 253 2.48 6.91 -13.46
C ASP A 253 2.56 5.43 -13.86
N PRO A 254 1.51 4.88 -14.51
CA PRO A 254 1.51 3.47 -14.93
C PRO A 254 2.63 3.10 -15.92
N SER A 255 3.27 4.07 -16.57
CA SER A 255 4.36 3.80 -17.52
C SER A 255 5.63 3.26 -16.85
N ILE A 256 5.71 3.35 -15.51
CA ILE A 256 6.80 2.73 -14.74
C ILE A 256 6.80 1.19 -14.87
N ALA A 257 5.62 0.58 -15.06
CA ALA A 257 5.53 -0.85 -15.33
C ALA A 257 6.04 -1.17 -16.74
N THR A 258 7.10 -1.95 -16.82
CA THR A 258 7.69 -2.38 -18.10
C THR A 258 7.05 -3.65 -18.64
N GLN A 259 6.37 -4.40 -17.77
CA GLN A 259 5.60 -5.57 -18.14
C GLN A 259 4.40 -5.74 -17.19
N THR A 260 3.22 -6.00 -17.77
CA THR A 260 2.00 -6.37 -17.05
C THR A 260 1.36 -7.59 -17.67
N ARG A 261 0.52 -8.30 -16.90
CA ARG A 261 -0.29 -9.44 -17.38
C ARG A 261 -1.71 -9.35 -16.83
N HIS A 262 -2.68 -9.75 -17.65
CA HIS A 262 -4.04 -10.00 -17.20
C HIS A 262 -4.14 -11.46 -16.75
N LEU A 263 -4.44 -11.70 -15.47
CA LEU A 263 -4.44 -13.02 -14.86
C LEU A 263 -5.73 -13.27 -14.07
N ASN A 264 -6.09 -14.55 -13.94
CA ASN A 264 -7.07 -14.96 -12.95
C ASN A 264 -6.36 -15.20 -11.61
N LEU A 265 -6.85 -14.55 -10.56
CA LEU A 265 -6.33 -14.60 -9.21
C LEU A 265 -7.40 -15.19 -8.28
N VAL A 266 -6.98 -16.06 -7.36
CA VAL A 266 -7.78 -16.55 -6.25
C VAL A 266 -6.93 -16.56 -4.99
N THR A 267 -7.54 -16.40 -3.80
CA THR A 267 -6.81 -16.43 -2.53
C THR A 267 -7.14 -17.69 -1.72
N GLU A 268 -6.17 -18.16 -0.95
CA GLU A 268 -6.34 -19.24 0.02
C GLU A 268 -6.76 -18.66 1.37
N CYS A 269 -8.01 -18.94 1.77
CA CYS A 269 -8.57 -18.42 3.01
C CYS A 269 -8.45 -19.37 4.20
N ALA A 270 -8.16 -20.67 3.96
CA ALA A 270 -8.09 -21.65 5.04
C ALA A 270 -6.85 -21.42 5.92
N GLU A 271 -7.01 -21.72 7.23
CA GLU A 271 -5.87 -21.74 8.15
C GLU A 271 -4.86 -22.82 7.73
N GLY A 272 -3.58 -22.47 7.71
CA GLY A 272 -2.53 -23.40 7.32
C GLY A 272 -1.31 -22.71 6.71
N PRO A 273 -0.37 -23.50 6.18
CA PRO A 273 0.90 -22.98 5.64
C PRO A 273 0.74 -22.13 4.37
N THR A 274 -0.43 -22.16 3.74
CA THR A 274 -0.75 -21.42 2.51
C THR A 274 -1.77 -20.31 2.72
N ARG A 275 -2.20 -20.06 3.96
CA ARG A 275 -3.13 -18.95 4.29
C ARG A 275 -2.63 -17.65 3.70
N GLY A 276 -3.51 -16.93 2.99
CA GLY A 276 -3.22 -15.64 2.36
C GLY A 276 -2.44 -15.74 1.04
N MET A 277 -2.10 -16.96 0.57
CA MET A 277 -1.52 -17.12 -0.77
C MET A 277 -2.50 -16.63 -1.83
N VAL A 278 -2.07 -15.69 -2.66
CA VAL A 278 -2.79 -15.34 -3.89
C VAL A 278 -2.24 -16.16 -5.03
N VAL A 279 -3.05 -17.14 -5.46
CA VAL A 279 -2.71 -18.02 -6.58
C VAL A 279 -2.98 -17.29 -7.88
N MET A 280 -1.94 -17.07 -8.67
CA MET A 280 -2.01 -16.42 -9.98
C MET A 280 -1.91 -17.48 -11.07
N ASP A 281 -2.93 -17.56 -11.93
CA ASP A 281 -2.94 -18.55 -13.03
C ASP A 281 -2.03 -18.09 -14.19
N LEU A 282 -0.73 -18.26 -14.01
CA LEU A 282 0.29 -17.82 -14.96
C LEU A 282 0.23 -18.54 -16.30
N LEU A 283 -0.35 -19.74 -16.38
CA LEU A 283 -0.36 -20.59 -17.56
C LEU A 283 -1.78 -20.84 -18.10
N GLY A 284 -2.81 -20.29 -17.46
CA GLY A 284 -4.21 -20.45 -17.89
C GLY A 284 -4.80 -21.84 -17.60
N PHE A 285 -4.28 -22.54 -16.59
CA PHE A 285 -4.75 -23.89 -16.24
C PHE A 285 -6.22 -23.94 -15.80
N THR A 286 -6.70 -22.87 -15.17
CA THR A 286 -8.08 -22.83 -14.67
C THR A 286 -9.10 -22.58 -15.78
N GLY A 287 -8.68 -22.00 -16.90
CA GLY A 287 -9.56 -21.56 -17.98
C GLY A 287 -10.54 -20.46 -17.57
N ARG A 288 -10.33 -19.81 -16.43
CA ARG A 288 -11.16 -18.70 -15.96
C ARG A 288 -10.73 -17.40 -16.59
N GLU A 289 -11.69 -16.48 -16.79
CA GLU A 289 -11.40 -15.12 -17.26
C GLU A 289 -10.50 -14.39 -16.25
N PRO A 290 -9.57 -13.55 -16.73
CA PRO A 290 -8.78 -12.68 -15.86
C PRO A 290 -9.66 -11.75 -15.02
N ASN A 291 -9.32 -11.58 -13.75
CA ASN A 291 -9.97 -10.65 -12.83
C ASN A 291 -9.04 -9.54 -12.32
N ALA A 292 -7.78 -9.54 -12.72
CA ALA A 292 -6.84 -8.49 -12.34
C ALA A 292 -5.74 -8.31 -13.39
N VAL A 293 -5.16 -7.11 -13.40
CA VAL A 293 -3.85 -6.82 -14.00
C VAL A 293 -2.79 -7.05 -12.93
N VAL A 294 -1.68 -7.68 -13.28
CA VAL A 294 -0.53 -7.90 -12.40
C VAL A 294 0.70 -7.24 -13.03
N VAL A 295 1.36 -6.37 -12.28
CA VAL A 295 2.65 -5.82 -12.66
C VAL A 295 3.70 -6.91 -12.51
N MET A 296 4.42 -7.21 -13.57
CA MET A 296 5.44 -8.26 -13.61
C MET A 296 6.86 -7.68 -13.52
N HIS A 297 7.07 -6.46 -13.99
CA HIS A 297 8.33 -5.72 -13.94
C HIS A 297 8.09 -4.21 -13.91
N ALA A 298 8.97 -3.48 -13.22
CA ALA A 298 8.97 -2.02 -13.16
C ALA A 298 10.38 -1.45 -13.46
N ASP A 299 10.42 -0.18 -13.87
CA ASP A 299 11.68 0.56 -14.10
C ASP A 299 12.16 1.17 -12.77
N HIS A 300 13.19 0.57 -12.18
CA HIS A 300 13.85 1.07 -10.97
C HIS A 300 14.28 2.53 -11.09
N SER A 301 14.87 2.92 -12.22
CA SER A 301 15.35 4.30 -12.40
C SER A 301 14.20 5.29 -12.45
N ALA A 302 13.05 4.92 -13.03
CA ALA A 302 11.85 5.75 -13.04
C ALA A 302 11.27 5.87 -11.61
N PHE A 303 11.24 4.78 -10.85
CA PHE A 303 10.86 4.77 -9.44
C PHE A 303 11.72 5.73 -8.62
N ILE A 304 13.05 5.61 -8.71
CA ILE A 304 13.98 6.48 -7.97
C ILE A 304 13.81 7.96 -8.34
N ARG A 305 13.60 8.28 -9.62
CA ARG A 305 13.32 9.67 -10.03
C ARG A 305 12.04 10.22 -9.42
N GLN A 306 10.97 9.42 -9.33
CA GLN A 306 9.71 9.84 -8.69
C GLN A 306 9.91 10.05 -7.18
N LEU A 307 10.60 9.11 -6.50
CA LEU A 307 10.90 9.21 -5.07
C LEU A 307 11.74 10.46 -4.80
N GLU A 308 12.83 10.68 -5.56
CA GLU A 308 13.72 11.83 -5.39
C GLU A 308 12.97 13.16 -5.59
N ALA A 309 12.10 13.25 -6.60
CA ALA A 309 11.26 14.42 -6.83
C ALA A 309 10.28 14.70 -5.66
N ALA A 310 9.79 13.65 -4.98
CA ALA A 310 8.85 13.80 -3.88
C ALA A 310 9.50 14.29 -2.59
N ILE A 311 10.78 13.97 -2.39
CA ILE A 311 11.51 14.28 -1.15
C ILE A 311 12.43 15.50 -1.28
N SER A 312 12.52 16.10 -2.48
CA SER A 312 13.34 17.31 -2.77
C SER A 312 12.73 18.61 -2.27
#